data_1ffec47aa17b320d6a8409c163b222e0
#
_entry.id   1ffec47aa17b320d6a8409c163b222e0
#
_cell.length_a   1.000
_cell.length_b   1.000
_cell.length_c   1.000
_cell.angle_alpha   90.00
_cell.angle_beta   90.00
_cell.angle_gamma   90.00
#
_symmetry.space_group_name_H-M   'P 1'
#
loop_
_entity.id
_entity.type
_entity.pdbx_description
1 polymer ?
#
loop_
_entity_poly.entity_id
_entity_poly.type
_entity_poly.pdbx_seq_one_letter_code
_entity_poly.pdbx_strand_id
1 'polypeptide(L)'
;YNHLNSNVSELIVIAPDNFGLFSKISGILSSSNVNVISAKIITRSDGFAIDYFVINNKMEMSISEKNIQQKIFKKLKDGLEGIYDFEFELEKRFNESPSKIKKIKAPIRVYIDNDTSDDFTILEVNCKNAPGILFKITQSISKLNLQIYNASISTYGTRVTDIFYVKDLFGQKIIDEIKIKQIKNNLLEVLNKS
;
A
#
# COMPACT_ATOMS: atom_id res chain seq x y z
N TYR A 1 -18.11 6.07 3.32
CA TYR A 1 -18.82 7.17 3.98
C TYR A 1 -18.04 8.47 3.77
N ASN A 2 -18.76 9.57 3.49
CA ASN A 2 -18.17 10.92 3.44
C ASN A 2 -18.48 11.62 4.76
N HIS A 3 -17.46 12.03 5.48
CA HIS A 3 -17.64 12.95 6.58
C HIS A 3 -17.95 14.34 6.02
N LEU A 4 -19.08 14.95 6.39
CA LEU A 4 -19.60 16.20 5.83
C LEU A 4 -18.65 17.42 5.95
N ASN A 5 -17.53 17.30 6.66
CA ASN A 5 -16.54 18.37 6.86
C ASN A 5 -15.07 17.87 6.74
N SER A 6 -14.83 16.71 6.16
CA SER A 6 -13.46 16.20 5.99
C SER A 6 -13.08 16.08 4.51
N ASN A 7 -11.82 16.39 4.19
CA ASN A 7 -11.27 16.24 2.85
C ASN A 7 -10.95 14.77 2.51
N VAL A 8 -11.56 13.80 3.19
CA VAL A 8 -11.28 12.37 3.02
C VAL A 8 -12.58 11.58 2.86
N SER A 9 -12.45 10.40 2.30
CA SER A 9 -13.51 9.38 2.19
C SER A 9 -13.02 8.08 2.79
N GLU A 10 -13.94 7.28 3.30
CA GLU A 10 -13.66 5.94 3.81
C GLU A 10 -14.06 4.89 2.78
N LEU A 11 -13.18 3.93 2.56
CA LEU A 11 -13.41 2.78 1.70
C LEU A 11 -13.14 1.50 2.51
N ILE A 12 -14.11 0.60 2.51
CA ILE A 12 -13.96 -0.73 3.09
C ILE A 12 -14.01 -1.74 1.95
N VAL A 13 -13.00 -2.60 1.90
CA VAL A 13 -12.93 -3.74 0.97
C VAL A 13 -13.00 -5.02 1.80
N ILE A 14 -13.96 -5.89 1.47
CA ILE A 14 -14.10 -7.21 2.07
C ILE A 14 -13.92 -8.23 0.95
N ALA A 15 -12.90 -9.07 1.05
CA ALA A 15 -12.58 -10.07 0.04
C ALA A 15 -11.93 -11.30 0.70
N PRO A 16 -11.92 -12.48 0.02
CA PRO A 16 -11.09 -13.59 0.44
C PRO A 16 -9.63 -13.14 0.58
N ASP A 17 -8.99 -13.48 1.72
CA ASP A 17 -7.60 -13.12 1.98
C ASP A 17 -6.67 -13.97 1.11
N ASN A 18 -6.32 -13.43 -0.03
CA ASN A 18 -5.37 -14.02 -0.96
C ASN A 18 -4.03 -13.32 -0.87
N PHE A 19 -2.96 -14.08 -1.10
CA PHE A 19 -1.61 -13.54 -1.15
C PHE A 19 -1.50 -12.34 -2.09
N GLY A 20 -0.99 -11.22 -1.56
CA GLY A 20 -0.85 -9.97 -2.29
C GLY A 20 -2.13 -9.15 -2.47
N LEU A 21 -3.24 -9.50 -1.80
CA LEU A 21 -4.52 -8.77 -1.89
C LEU A 21 -4.33 -7.27 -1.63
N PHE A 22 -3.67 -6.90 -0.52
CA PHE A 22 -3.44 -5.50 -0.17
C PHE A 22 -2.61 -4.76 -1.22
N SER A 23 -1.60 -5.42 -1.81
CA SER A 23 -0.81 -4.86 -2.91
C SER A 23 -1.68 -4.58 -4.13
N LYS A 24 -2.54 -5.53 -4.53
CA LYS A 24 -3.47 -5.34 -5.65
C LYS A 24 -4.41 -4.16 -5.40
N ILE A 25 -5.05 -4.09 -4.22
CA ILE A 25 -5.93 -2.98 -3.87
C ILE A 25 -5.18 -1.66 -3.94
N SER A 26 -3.99 -1.57 -3.34
CA SER A 26 -3.15 -0.36 -3.37
C SER A 26 -2.79 0.07 -4.80
N GLY A 27 -2.50 -0.88 -5.68
CA GLY A 27 -2.23 -0.64 -7.10
C GLY A 27 -3.44 -0.11 -7.84
N ILE A 28 -4.61 -0.73 -7.65
CA ILE A 28 -5.86 -0.31 -8.28
C ILE A 28 -6.26 1.11 -7.84
N LEU A 29 -6.16 1.40 -6.54
CA LEU A 29 -6.43 2.74 -6.01
C LEU A 29 -5.48 3.77 -6.62
N SER A 30 -4.19 3.48 -6.64
CA SER A 30 -3.19 4.36 -7.25
C SER A 30 -3.45 4.58 -8.75
N SER A 31 -3.79 3.52 -9.51
CA SER A 31 -4.14 3.63 -10.93
C SER A 31 -5.43 4.43 -11.16
N SER A 32 -6.26 4.58 -10.14
CA SER A 32 -7.52 5.36 -10.16
C SER A 32 -7.36 6.81 -9.71
N ASN A 33 -6.13 7.30 -9.50
CA ASN A 33 -5.83 8.62 -8.92
C ASN A 33 -6.38 8.82 -7.51
N VAL A 34 -6.41 7.76 -6.74
CA VAL A 34 -6.79 7.76 -5.34
C VAL A 34 -5.53 7.70 -4.49
N ASN A 35 -5.40 8.64 -3.57
CA ASN A 35 -4.33 8.62 -2.58
C ASN A 35 -4.84 7.88 -1.34
N VAL A 36 -4.03 6.97 -0.81
CA VAL A 36 -4.26 6.33 0.48
C VAL A 36 -3.58 7.17 1.56
N ILE A 37 -4.36 7.70 2.49
CA ILE A 37 -3.88 8.50 3.62
C ILE A 37 -3.58 7.60 4.80
N SER A 38 -4.46 6.62 5.03
CA SER A 38 -4.33 5.62 6.09
C SER A 38 -4.98 4.33 5.64
N ALA A 39 -4.44 3.20 6.09
CA ALA A 39 -5.07 1.91 5.88
C ALA A 39 -4.89 1.03 7.12
N LYS A 40 -5.87 0.18 7.38
CA LYS A 40 -5.83 -0.87 8.38
C LYS A 40 -6.33 -2.16 7.75
N ILE A 41 -5.53 -3.21 7.87
CA ILE A 41 -5.85 -4.54 7.38
C ILE A 41 -6.24 -5.40 8.59
N ILE A 42 -7.29 -6.19 8.44
CA ILE A 42 -7.71 -7.17 9.45
C ILE A 42 -8.01 -8.46 8.71
N THR A 43 -7.19 -9.49 8.93
CA THR A 43 -7.48 -10.85 8.46
C THR A 43 -8.33 -11.56 9.49
N ARG A 44 -9.48 -12.05 9.07
CA ARG A 44 -10.41 -12.82 9.90
C ARG A 44 -10.04 -14.31 9.88
N SER A 45 -10.45 -15.00 10.92
CA SER A 45 -10.23 -16.46 11.06
C SER A 45 -11.01 -17.31 10.05
N ASP A 46 -12.02 -16.74 9.38
CA ASP A 46 -12.80 -17.39 8.32
C ASP A 46 -12.19 -17.24 6.92
N GLY A 47 -10.98 -16.67 6.82
CA GLY A 47 -10.25 -16.51 5.56
C GLY A 47 -10.65 -15.27 4.76
N PHE A 48 -11.37 -14.32 5.36
CA PHE A 48 -11.64 -13.02 4.72
C PHE A 48 -10.77 -11.92 5.31
N ALA A 49 -10.30 -11.03 4.44
CA ALA A 49 -9.70 -9.77 4.82
C ALA A 49 -10.76 -8.66 4.84
N ILE A 50 -10.66 -7.78 5.83
CA ILE A 50 -11.39 -6.52 5.90
C ILE A 50 -10.36 -5.41 5.89
N ASP A 51 -10.23 -4.76 4.75
CA ASP A 51 -9.28 -3.67 4.54
C ASP A 51 -10.02 -2.34 4.62
N TYR A 52 -9.67 -1.54 5.61
CA TYR A 52 -10.20 -0.20 5.82
C TYR A 52 -9.20 0.83 5.31
N PHE A 53 -9.65 1.72 4.44
CA PHE A 53 -8.84 2.80 3.87
C PHE A 53 -9.46 4.16 4.14
N VAL A 54 -8.63 5.11 4.52
CA VAL A 54 -8.93 6.54 4.43
C VAL A 54 -8.27 7.07 3.17
N ILE A 55 -9.04 7.61 2.27
CA ILE A 55 -8.61 7.99 0.92
C ILE A 55 -9.04 9.41 0.56
N ASN A 56 -8.31 10.03 -0.36
CA ASN A 56 -8.73 11.24 -1.04
C ASN A 56 -8.34 11.21 -2.53
N ASN A 57 -8.77 12.22 -3.28
CA ASN A 57 -8.35 12.39 -4.68
C ASN A 57 -7.00 13.14 -4.76
N LYS A 58 -6.47 13.30 -5.99
CA LYS A 58 -5.22 14.06 -6.23
C LYS A 58 -5.25 15.52 -5.79
N MET A 59 -6.42 16.11 -5.59
CA MET A 59 -6.59 17.48 -5.11
C MET A 59 -6.71 17.52 -3.58
N GLU A 60 -6.42 16.43 -2.90
CA GLU A 60 -6.56 16.28 -1.44
C GLU A 60 -7.99 16.51 -0.93
N MET A 61 -8.97 16.18 -1.75
CA MET A 61 -10.39 16.33 -1.45
C MET A 61 -11.09 14.97 -1.35
N SER A 62 -12.18 14.92 -0.60
CA SER A 62 -13.01 13.72 -0.50
C SER A 62 -13.60 13.32 -1.87
N ILE A 63 -13.83 12.01 -2.05
CA ILE A 63 -14.44 11.45 -3.27
C ILE A 63 -15.94 11.35 -3.06
N SER A 64 -16.65 12.45 -3.30
CA SER A 64 -18.10 12.57 -3.05
C SER A 64 -18.97 12.27 -4.28
N GLU A 65 -18.42 12.39 -5.48
CA GLU A 65 -19.16 12.19 -6.72
C GLU A 65 -19.46 10.71 -6.96
N LYS A 66 -20.75 10.35 -7.06
CA LYS A 66 -21.20 8.95 -7.23
C LYS A 66 -20.63 8.29 -8.49
N ASN A 67 -20.48 9.03 -9.59
CA ASN A 67 -19.88 8.52 -10.82
C ASN A 67 -18.40 8.15 -10.65
N ILE A 68 -17.64 8.91 -9.86
CA ILE A 68 -16.24 8.61 -9.53
C ILE A 68 -16.17 7.39 -8.62
N GLN A 69 -17.00 7.34 -7.59
CA GLN A 69 -17.09 6.17 -6.69
C GLN A 69 -17.41 4.88 -7.47
N GLN A 70 -18.40 4.93 -8.38
CA GLN A 70 -18.76 3.78 -9.21
C GLN A 70 -17.61 3.32 -10.11
N LYS A 71 -16.84 4.26 -10.70
CA LYS A 71 -15.66 3.93 -11.50
C LYS A 71 -14.58 3.24 -10.65
N ILE A 72 -14.35 3.71 -9.42
CA ILE A 72 -13.38 3.10 -8.49
C ILE A 72 -13.86 1.69 -8.11
N PHE A 73 -15.13 1.51 -7.74
CA PHE A 73 -15.68 0.20 -7.40
C PHE A 73 -15.59 -0.78 -8.56
N LYS A 74 -15.91 -0.33 -9.79
CA LYS A 74 -15.75 -1.17 -10.97
C LYS A 74 -14.30 -1.60 -11.17
N LYS A 75 -13.35 -0.67 -11.09
CA LYS A 75 -11.93 -0.98 -11.23
C LYS A 75 -11.42 -1.92 -10.12
N LEU A 76 -11.88 -1.74 -8.89
CA LEU A 76 -11.55 -2.65 -7.79
C LEU A 76 -12.06 -4.06 -8.09
N LYS A 77 -13.33 -4.20 -8.48
CA LYS A 77 -13.91 -5.48 -8.85
C LYS A 77 -13.13 -6.11 -10.00
N ASP A 78 -13.04 -5.42 -11.14
CA ASP A 78 -12.39 -5.93 -12.34
C ASP A 78 -10.90 -6.25 -12.11
N GLY A 79 -10.19 -5.46 -11.28
CA GLY A 79 -8.79 -5.68 -10.96
C GLY A 79 -8.57 -6.86 -10.02
N LEU A 80 -9.44 -7.07 -9.04
CA LEU A 80 -9.36 -8.23 -8.13
C LEU A 80 -9.72 -9.52 -8.87
N GLU A 81 -10.61 -9.46 -9.85
CA GLU A 81 -10.96 -10.56 -10.75
C GLU A 81 -9.91 -10.79 -11.88
N GLY A 82 -8.89 -9.92 -11.99
CA GLY A 82 -7.85 -10.03 -13.03
C GLY A 82 -8.28 -9.55 -14.43
N ILE A 83 -9.42 -8.86 -14.53
CA ILE A 83 -9.94 -8.31 -15.79
C ILE A 83 -9.30 -6.96 -16.13
N TYR A 84 -8.96 -6.16 -15.11
CA TYR A 84 -8.34 -4.83 -15.25
C TYR A 84 -6.86 -4.90 -14.92
N ASP A 85 -6.01 -4.60 -15.91
CA ASP A 85 -4.56 -4.52 -15.77
C ASP A 85 -4.14 -3.15 -15.21
N PHE A 86 -4.17 -3.03 -13.89
CA PHE A 86 -3.78 -1.80 -13.18
C PHE A 86 -2.26 -1.58 -13.19
N GLU A 87 -1.45 -2.62 -13.36
CA GLU A 87 0.02 -2.51 -13.41
C GLU A 87 0.43 -1.78 -14.70
N PHE A 88 -0.13 -2.17 -15.83
CA PHE A 88 0.08 -1.48 -17.10
C PHE A 88 -0.33 0.01 -17.03
N GLU A 89 -1.48 0.31 -16.43
CA GLU A 89 -1.93 1.69 -16.24
C GLU A 89 -0.99 2.49 -15.33
N LEU A 90 -0.42 1.88 -14.32
CA LEU A 90 0.55 2.53 -13.43
C LEU A 90 1.87 2.80 -14.15
N GLU A 91 2.41 1.82 -14.89
CA GLU A 91 3.64 1.99 -15.67
C GLU A 91 3.51 3.12 -16.69
N LYS A 92 2.40 3.18 -17.42
CA LYS A 92 2.10 4.26 -18.34
C LYS A 92 2.15 5.62 -17.66
N ARG A 93 1.55 5.75 -16.47
CA ARG A 93 1.55 7.00 -15.71
C ARG A 93 2.90 7.41 -15.18
N PHE A 94 3.72 6.44 -14.75
CA PHE A 94 5.09 6.73 -14.32
C PHE A 94 5.93 7.26 -15.47
N ASN A 95 5.74 6.73 -16.67
CA ASN A 95 6.43 7.16 -17.88
C ASN A 95 5.95 8.52 -18.40
N GLU A 96 4.67 8.85 -18.24
CA GLU A 96 4.07 10.11 -18.67
C GLU A 96 4.25 11.28 -17.70
N SER A 97 4.62 11.01 -16.44
CA SER A 97 4.88 12.06 -15.43
C SER A 97 6.36 12.42 -15.39
N PRO A 98 6.80 13.44 -16.14
CA PRO A 98 8.16 13.94 -15.95
C PRO A 98 8.28 14.46 -14.52
N SER A 99 9.27 13.96 -13.78
CA SER A 99 9.56 14.31 -12.40
C SER A 99 9.97 15.80 -12.25
N LYS A 100 8.98 16.70 -12.35
CA LYS A 100 9.13 18.11 -11.94
C LYS A 100 9.03 18.30 -10.43
N ILE A 101 8.97 17.21 -9.67
CA ILE A 101 8.97 17.30 -8.22
C ILE A 101 10.40 17.63 -7.80
N LYS A 102 10.61 18.88 -7.36
CA LYS A 102 11.87 19.31 -6.72
C LYS A 102 12.40 18.19 -5.83
N LYS A 103 13.70 17.87 -6.01
CA LYS A 103 14.42 16.85 -5.23
C LYS A 103 14.50 17.27 -3.74
N ILE A 104 13.40 17.21 -3.03
CA ILE A 104 13.44 17.24 -1.58
C ILE A 104 13.95 15.86 -1.18
N LYS A 105 15.18 15.79 -0.70
CA LYS A 105 15.77 14.56 -0.18
C LYS A 105 15.15 14.25 1.18
N ALA A 106 14.03 13.58 1.20
CA ALA A 106 13.59 12.90 2.42
C ALA A 106 14.48 11.66 2.59
N PRO A 107 15.09 11.46 3.76
CA PRO A 107 15.90 10.27 3.98
C PRO A 107 15.02 9.03 3.89
N ILE A 108 15.40 8.09 3.02
CA ILE A 108 14.76 6.79 2.93
C ILE A 108 15.32 5.93 4.06
N ARG A 109 14.43 5.33 4.86
CA ARG A 109 14.81 4.44 5.95
C ARG A 109 13.88 3.22 5.95
N VAL A 110 14.48 2.05 6.14
CA VAL A 110 13.78 0.80 6.34
C VAL A 110 14.30 0.18 7.62
N TYR A 111 13.40 -0.02 8.58
CA TYR A 111 13.68 -0.71 9.84
C TYR A 111 12.95 -2.04 9.84
N ILE A 112 13.59 -3.05 10.38
CA ILE A 112 13.01 -4.38 10.58
C ILE A 112 13.17 -4.70 12.06
N ASP A 113 12.04 -4.94 12.71
CA ASP A 113 11.96 -5.18 14.15
C ASP A 113 11.29 -6.54 14.39
N ASN A 114 11.97 -7.36 15.15
CA ASN A 114 11.50 -8.67 15.60
C ASN A 114 11.27 -8.74 17.12
N ASP A 115 11.50 -7.65 17.85
CA ASP A 115 11.48 -7.64 19.31
C ASP A 115 10.13 -7.12 19.84
N THR A 116 9.51 -6.17 19.13
CA THR A 116 8.26 -5.52 19.58
C THR A 116 7.04 -6.43 19.49
N SER A 117 7.04 -7.44 18.62
CA SER A 117 5.92 -8.39 18.47
C SER A 117 6.38 -9.82 18.58
N ASP A 118 5.64 -10.61 19.37
CA ASP A 118 5.89 -12.05 19.48
C ASP A 118 5.52 -12.81 18.20
N ASP A 119 4.50 -12.32 17.49
CA ASP A 119 3.89 -13.01 16.35
C ASP A 119 4.37 -12.56 14.98
N PHE A 120 4.82 -11.31 14.84
CA PHE A 120 5.09 -10.70 13.53
C PHE A 120 6.50 -10.11 13.45
N THR A 121 7.06 -10.14 12.25
CA THR A 121 8.15 -9.24 11.89
C THR A 121 7.54 -7.91 11.49
N ILE A 122 8.05 -6.81 12.05
CA ILE A 122 7.56 -5.45 11.75
C ILE A 122 8.52 -4.81 10.76
N LEU A 123 7.98 -4.32 9.65
CA LEU A 123 8.71 -3.52 8.66
C LEU A 123 8.22 -2.06 8.77
N GLU A 124 9.10 -1.16 9.16
CA GLU A 124 8.84 0.28 9.12
C GLU A 124 9.55 0.89 7.93
N VAL A 125 8.79 1.58 7.08
CA VAL A 125 9.28 2.22 5.86
C VAL A 125 9.02 3.72 5.95
N ASN A 126 10.10 4.50 5.92
CA ASN A 126 10.06 5.96 5.87
C ASN A 126 10.61 6.42 4.53
N CYS A 127 9.79 7.13 3.75
CA CYS A 127 10.20 7.63 2.45
C CYS A 127 9.46 8.91 2.04
N LYS A 128 9.75 9.39 0.83
CA LYS A 128 9.00 10.48 0.22
C LYS A 128 7.68 9.95 -0.32
N ASN A 129 6.61 10.74 -0.13
CA ASN A 129 5.33 10.47 -0.78
C ASN A 129 5.47 10.66 -2.31
N ALA A 130 5.11 9.64 -3.06
CA ALA A 130 5.09 9.64 -4.51
C ALA A 130 3.87 8.84 -5.02
N PRO A 131 3.33 9.17 -6.18
CA PRO A 131 2.25 8.36 -6.77
C PRO A 131 2.64 6.88 -6.84
N GLY A 132 1.78 5.99 -6.33
CA GLY A 132 2.00 4.55 -6.35
C GLY A 132 3.07 4.01 -5.39
N ILE A 133 3.61 4.84 -4.48
CA ILE A 133 4.66 4.39 -3.55
C ILE A 133 4.19 3.25 -2.67
N LEU A 134 2.96 3.30 -2.15
CA LEU A 134 2.37 2.21 -1.35
C LEU A 134 2.29 0.91 -2.15
N PHE A 135 1.86 0.98 -3.42
CA PHE A 135 1.85 -0.20 -4.30
C PHE A 135 3.26 -0.78 -4.48
N LYS A 136 4.26 0.06 -4.76
CA LYS A 136 5.64 -0.40 -4.94
C LYS A 136 6.19 -1.10 -3.69
N ILE A 137 5.92 -0.54 -2.50
CA ILE A 137 6.33 -1.14 -1.22
C ILE A 137 5.63 -2.49 -1.03
N THR A 138 4.31 -2.53 -1.14
CA THR A 138 3.51 -3.74 -0.89
C THR A 138 3.75 -4.83 -1.95
N GLN A 139 3.98 -4.46 -3.21
CA GLN A 139 4.39 -5.37 -4.26
C GLN A 139 5.77 -5.98 -3.97
N SER A 140 6.70 -5.15 -3.48
CA SER A 140 8.04 -5.62 -3.08
C SER A 140 7.96 -6.62 -1.92
N ILE A 141 7.14 -6.33 -0.90
CA ILE A 141 6.89 -7.25 0.22
C ILE A 141 6.34 -8.59 -0.30
N SER A 142 5.35 -8.56 -1.19
CA SER A 142 4.78 -9.77 -1.80
C SER A 142 5.81 -10.53 -2.64
N LYS A 143 6.62 -9.85 -3.48
CA LYS A 143 7.67 -10.49 -4.29
C LYS A 143 8.77 -11.17 -3.44
N LEU A 144 8.93 -10.75 -2.19
CA LEU A 144 9.82 -11.38 -1.22
C LEU A 144 9.17 -12.56 -0.48
N ASN A 145 7.97 -12.99 -0.91
CA ASN A 145 7.18 -14.05 -0.30
C ASN A 145 6.80 -13.75 1.16
N LEU A 146 6.45 -12.50 1.43
CA LEU A 146 5.93 -12.07 2.72
C LEU A 146 4.45 -11.74 2.60
N GLN A 147 3.67 -12.21 3.55
CA GLN A 147 2.26 -11.88 3.69
C GLN A 147 2.08 -10.76 4.72
N ILE A 148 1.27 -9.77 4.36
CA ILE A 148 0.93 -8.65 5.24
C ILE A 148 -0.35 -9.02 5.99
N TYR A 149 -0.28 -9.02 7.32
CA TYR A 149 -1.43 -9.32 8.21
C TYR A 149 -2.04 -8.06 8.80
N ASN A 150 -1.23 -7.02 8.97
CA ASN A 150 -1.69 -5.72 9.44
C ASN A 150 -0.79 -4.64 8.84
N ALA A 151 -1.35 -3.46 8.60
CA ALA A 151 -0.59 -2.30 8.16
C ALA A 151 -1.15 -1.03 8.79
N SER A 152 -0.27 -0.12 9.14
CA SER A 152 -0.59 1.25 9.49
C SER A 152 0.08 2.16 8.48
N ILE A 153 -0.71 2.75 7.59
CA ILE A 153 -0.24 3.63 6.52
C ILE A 153 -0.47 5.07 6.98
N SER A 154 0.56 5.89 6.91
CA SER A 154 0.49 7.27 7.37
C SER A 154 1.22 8.19 6.42
N THR A 155 0.47 9.06 5.75
CA THR A 155 1.01 10.09 4.85
C THR A 155 0.86 11.47 5.48
N TYR A 156 1.98 12.15 5.69
CA TYR A 156 2.05 13.50 6.22
C TYR A 156 2.70 14.44 5.20
N GLY A 157 1.87 15.09 4.38
CA GLY A 157 2.34 15.96 3.31
C GLY A 157 3.23 15.21 2.33
N THR A 158 4.54 15.53 2.32
CA THR A 158 5.52 14.91 1.41
C THR A 158 6.22 13.67 1.98
N ARG A 159 5.84 13.20 3.17
CA ARG A 159 6.47 12.07 3.86
C ARG A 159 5.48 10.94 4.07
N VAL A 160 5.99 9.74 3.95
CA VAL A 160 5.28 8.49 4.26
C VAL A 160 6.01 7.80 5.39
N THR A 161 5.24 7.32 6.37
CA THR A 161 5.70 6.43 7.44
C THR A 161 4.73 5.27 7.50
N ASP A 162 5.11 4.14 6.91
CA ASP A 162 4.28 2.97 6.81
C ASP A 162 4.85 1.85 7.67
N ILE A 163 3.99 1.18 8.41
CA ILE A 163 4.33 0.05 9.27
C ILE A 163 3.55 -1.16 8.78
N PHE A 164 4.26 -2.27 8.50
CA PHE A 164 3.67 -3.52 8.06
C PHE A 164 4.03 -4.63 9.05
N TYR A 165 3.03 -5.41 9.45
CA TYR A 165 3.18 -6.62 10.24
C TYR A 165 3.13 -7.80 9.29
N VAL A 166 4.26 -8.49 9.15
CA VAL A 166 4.43 -9.53 8.12
C VAL A 166 4.85 -10.86 8.72
N LYS A 167 4.54 -11.92 7.98
CA LYS A 167 5.05 -13.28 8.16
C LYS A 167 5.51 -13.83 6.82
N ASP A 168 6.26 -14.92 6.85
CA ASP A 168 6.57 -15.68 5.64
C ASP A 168 5.35 -16.50 5.15
N LEU A 169 5.51 -17.24 4.05
CA LEU A 169 4.45 -18.10 3.51
C LEU A 169 4.06 -19.27 4.42
N PHE A 170 4.88 -19.59 5.42
CA PHE A 170 4.62 -20.62 6.41
C PHE A 170 3.98 -20.07 7.68
N GLY A 171 3.67 -18.77 7.71
CA GLY A 171 3.07 -18.09 8.85
C GLY A 171 4.06 -17.83 9.99
N GLN A 172 5.37 -17.79 9.69
CA GLN A 172 6.42 -17.60 10.69
C GLN A 172 7.03 -16.19 10.61
N LYS A 173 7.60 -15.73 11.73
CA LYS A 173 8.45 -14.54 11.76
C LYS A 173 9.71 -14.77 10.92
N ILE A 174 10.23 -13.69 10.34
CA ILE A 174 11.48 -13.72 9.58
C ILE A 174 12.64 -13.50 10.53
N ILE A 175 13.27 -14.59 11.00
CA ILE A 175 14.40 -14.55 11.95
C ILE A 175 15.77 -14.72 11.27
N ASP A 176 15.79 -15.20 10.02
CA ASP A 176 17.04 -15.39 9.26
C ASP A 176 17.63 -14.02 8.90
N GLU A 177 18.84 -13.74 9.38
CA GLU A 177 19.55 -12.49 9.14
C GLU A 177 19.83 -12.22 7.65
N ILE A 178 20.08 -13.27 6.85
CA ILE A 178 20.29 -13.14 5.41
C ILE A 178 19.00 -12.66 4.76
N LYS A 179 17.88 -13.26 5.11
CA LYS A 179 16.56 -12.88 4.61
C LYS A 179 16.19 -11.45 5.05
N ILE A 180 16.44 -11.09 6.29
CA ILE A 180 16.25 -9.73 6.83
C ILE A 180 17.03 -8.71 5.99
N LYS A 181 18.31 -8.99 5.72
CA LYS A 181 19.15 -8.11 4.90
C LYS A 181 18.67 -8.02 3.46
N GLN A 182 18.21 -9.11 2.87
CA GLN A 182 17.60 -9.12 1.52
C GLN A 182 16.35 -8.25 1.46
N ILE A 183 15.44 -8.37 2.43
CA ILE A 183 14.21 -7.57 2.53
C ILE A 183 14.58 -6.08 2.60
N LYS A 184 15.48 -5.72 3.50
CA LYS A 184 15.92 -4.33 3.68
C LYS A 184 16.52 -3.75 2.40
N ASN A 185 17.43 -4.48 1.77
CA ASN A 185 18.10 -4.02 0.55
C ASN A 185 17.12 -3.87 -0.62
N ASN A 186 16.21 -4.82 -0.80
CA ASN A 186 15.22 -4.77 -1.86
C ASN A 186 14.28 -3.57 -1.70
N LEU A 187 13.76 -3.33 -0.50
CA LEU A 187 12.92 -2.17 -0.22
C LEU A 187 13.67 -0.87 -0.45
N LEU A 188 14.91 -0.75 0.02
CA LEU A 188 15.74 0.44 -0.23
C LEU A 188 15.99 0.67 -1.73
N GLU A 189 16.21 -0.39 -2.50
CA GLU A 189 16.41 -0.29 -3.95
C GLU A 189 15.15 0.22 -4.66
N VAL A 190 13.98 -0.35 -4.34
CA VAL A 190 12.69 0.06 -4.90
C VAL A 190 12.38 1.53 -4.58
N LEU A 191 12.64 1.95 -3.35
CA LEU A 191 12.39 3.32 -2.89
C LEU A 191 13.34 4.35 -3.50
N ASN A 192 14.59 3.98 -3.75
CA ASN A 192 15.56 4.87 -4.40
C ASN A 192 15.27 5.10 -5.89
N LYS A 193 14.58 4.17 -6.54
CA LYS A 193 14.14 4.28 -7.94
C LYS A 193 12.80 5.02 -8.10
N SER A 194 12.14 5.37 -7.00
CA SER A 194 10.83 6.02 -6.97
C SER A 194 10.95 7.50 -6.69
#